data_7d68bd9a56b29a4a082069ad5a56e272
#
_entry.id   7d68bd9a56b29a4a082069ad5a56e272
#
_cell.length_a   1.000
_cell.length_b   1.000
_cell.length_c   1.000
_cell.angle_alpha   90.00
_cell.angle_beta   90.00
_cell.angle_gamma   90.00
#
_symmetry.space_group_name_H-M   'P 1'
#
loop_
_entity.id
_entity.type
_entity.pdbx_description
1 polymer ?
#
loop_
_entity_poly.entity_id
_entity_poly.type
_entity_poly.pdbx_seq_one_letter_code
_entity_poly.pdbx_strand_id
1 'polypeptide(L)'
;MGFGDQWSIRSRVALFTGTAVALLCVAFSVVLVWALHQAAGRHLVSEVTAAGERAAYQVERARDGAVLPPESPALKGSVQVVGPGGQVRAATPDMRGKPPMARFRPEAPQLRTVQEVCGGVFGAGRCRVVVAQRVYHDGQDWTVYSAAPVRTFDVAPGLVAGLAAGSALVTAAVAYGARRSVRRALTPVKAISAELDEINTSELGRRVPVPAGRGEIYDLAQSVNYTLDRLEETFEQQRRFTSDASHELRSPITAIRAQVEDALLAPEETDVREIGEAVLRSIDRLQAIAADLLTLTRLDAGAPCEREPLDLGRLVADELGHRRAVHTMVPRLPPGVTVRGDRIRLGRLITNLLDNADRHAASSVSLEVRRDESPDGDPRFLSGTAVLEVLDDGTGIPGDQRERVFQRFTRLDTARSRGAGGAGLGLPIARQIAESHGGTLTIIDSPQGARFLLRLPLSREP
;
A
#
# COMPACT_ATOMS: atom_id res chain seq x y z
N MET A 1 7.06 24.17 -17.56
CA MET A 1 7.89 24.16 -16.34
C MET A 1 6.99 24.52 -15.17
N GLY A 2 6.57 23.51 -14.40
CA GLY A 2 5.52 23.64 -13.39
C GLY A 2 6.07 24.16 -12.07
N PHE A 3 5.56 25.25 -11.60
CA PHE A 3 5.79 25.87 -10.29
C PHE A 3 5.40 24.95 -9.08
N GLY A 4 4.95 23.74 -9.37
CA GLY A 4 4.40 22.81 -8.36
C GLY A 4 5.37 21.79 -7.77
N ASP A 5 6.56 21.59 -8.33
CA ASP A 5 7.41 20.42 -7.99
C ASP A 5 8.30 20.61 -6.75
N GLN A 6 8.43 21.82 -6.24
CA GLN A 6 9.25 22.09 -5.04
C GLN A 6 8.48 22.14 -3.71
N TRP A 7 7.15 22.00 -3.75
CA TRP A 7 6.34 22.12 -2.56
C TRP A 7 6.11 20.76 -1.90
N SER A 8 6.41 20.66 -0.61
CA SER A 8 6.15 19.46 0.17
C SER A 8 4.64 19.11 0.15
N ILE A 9 4.31 17.83 0.21
CA ILE A 9 2.91 17.33 0.29
C ILE A 9 2.13 18.08 1.38
N ARG A 10 2.77 18.44 2.48
CA ARG A 10 2.17 19.21 3.60
C ARG A 10 1.67 20.59 3.17
N SER A 11 2.46 21.32 2.37
CA SER A 11 2.09 22.65 1.91
C SER A 11 1.03 22.58 0.83
N ARG A 12 1.07 21.59 -0.05
CA ARG A 12 0.04 21.37 -1.09
C ARG A 12 -1.32 21.07 -0.46
N VAL A 13 -1.40 20.16 0.49
CA VAL A 13 -2.66 19.82 1.17
C VAL A 13 -3.20 21.00 1.95
N ALA A 14 -2.36 21.71 2.72
CA ALA A 14 -2.79 22.89 3.49
C ALA A 14 -3.27 24.01 2.61
N LEU A 15 -2.63 24.26 1.46
CA LEU A 15 -3.03 25.27 0.49
C LEU A 15 -4.37 24.88 -0.15
N PHE A 16 -4.49 23.64 -0.61
CA PHE A 16 -5.71 23.17 -1.30
C PHE A 16 -6.92 23.18 -0.36
N THR A 17 -6.78 22.69 0.86
CA THR A 17 -7.86 22.74 1.85
C THR A 17 -8.19 24.17 2.28
N GLY A 18 -7.16 25.02 2.46
CA GLY A 18 -7.34 26.43 2.80
C GLY A 18 -8.07 27.20 1.71
N THR A 19 -7.69 27.06 0.43
CA THR A 19 -8.36 27.73 -0.69
C THR A 19 -9.79 27.23 -0.87
N ALA A 20 -10.05 25.95 -0.75
CA ALA A 20 -11.42 25.41 -0.85
C ALA A 20 -12.32 25.95 0.25
N VAL A 21 -11.85 26.02 1.50
CA VAL A 21 -12.62 26.59 2.62
C VAL A 21 -12.82 28.09 2.45
N ALA A 22 -11.81 28.82 1.98
CA ALA A 22 -11.94 30.25 1.73
C ALA A 22 -13.03 30.54 0.69
N LEU A 23 -13.05 29.78 -0.42
CA LEU A 23 -14.10 29.92 -1.44
C LEU A 23 -15.50 29.61 -0.90
N LEU A 24 -15.63 28.57 -0.08
CA LEU A 24 -16.90 28.22 0.57
C LEU A 24 -17.36 29.32 1.54
N CYS A 25 -16.45 29.90 2.33
CA CYS A 25 -16.76 31.02 3.22
C CYS A 25 -17.21 32.28 2.46
N VAL A 26 -16.56 32.58 1.33
CA VAL A 26 -16.95 33.70 0.45
C VAL A 26 -18.34 33.46 -0.13
N ALA A 27 -18.57 32.26 -0.69
CA ALA A 27 -19.90 31.91 -1.26
C ALA A 27 -21.00 31.99 -0.19
N PHE A 28 -20.74 31.46 1.02
CA PHE A 28 -21.68 31.54 2.14
C PHE A 28 -21.95 33.00 2.53
N SER A 29 -20.94 33.84 2.62
CA SER A 29 -21.08 35.26 2.96
C SER A 29 -21.91 36.02 1.93
N VAL A 30 -21.71 35.76 0.63
CA VAL A 30 -22.49 36.37 -0.46
C VAL A 30 -23.96 35.91 -0.35
N VAL A 31 -24.22 34.61 -0.16
CA VAL A 31 -25.60 34.11 -0.03
C VAL A 31 -26.28 34.70 1.21
N LEU A 32 -25.57 34.80 2.33
CA LEU A 32 -26.11 35.35 3.56
C LEU A 32 -26.47 36.85 3.38
N VAL A 33 -25.56 37.63 2.82
CA VAL A 33 -25.83 39.07 2.53
C VAL A 33 -27.02 39.23 1.57
N TRP A 34 -27.07 38.41 0.52
CA TRP A 34 -28.19 38.40 -0.41
C TRP A 34 -29.52 38.04 0.27
N ALA A 35 -29.53 37.00 1.12
CA ALA A 35 -30.72 36.58 1.86
C ALA A 35 -31.21 37.66 2.84
N LEU A 36 -30.29 38.32 3.54
CA LEU A 36 -30.61 39.45 4.42
C LEU A 36 -31.21 40.62 3.66
N HIS A 37 -30.64 40.95 2.50
CA HIS A 37 -31.16 41.99 1.62
C HIS A 37 -32.57 41.70 1.13
N GLN A 38 -32.85 40.47 0.71
CA GLN A 38 -34.17 40.00 0.32
C GLN A 38 -35.20 40.04 1.49
N ALA A 39 -34.78 39.62 2.69
CA ALA A 39 -35.64 39.65 3.86
C ALA A 39 -36.01 41.09 4.29
N ALA A 40 -35.01 42.00 4.26
CA ALA A 40 -35.24 43.39 4.58
C ALA A 40 -36.19 44.10 3.57
N GLY A 41 -36.05 43.78 2.28
CA GLY A 41 -36.95 44.29 1.23
C GLY A 41 -38.38 43.82 1.43
N ARG A 42 -38.59 42.53 1.75
CA ARG A 42 -39.93 41.98 2.03
C ARG A 42 -40.58 42.61 3.28
N HIS A 43 -39.78 42.82 4.32
CA HIS A 43 -40.26 43.44 5.55
C HIS A 43 -40.70 44.89 5.32
N LEU A 44 -39.93 45.69 4.52
CA LEU A 44 -40.29 47.03 4.17
C LEU A 44 -41.60 47.11 3.39
N VAL A 45 -41.77 46.27 2.35
CA VAL A 45 -43.04 46.20 1.58
C VAL A 45 -44.21 45.83 2.48
N SER A 46 -44.06 44.87 3.40
CA SER A 46 -45.16 44.48 4.33
C SER A 46 -45.53 45.61 5.28
N GLU A 47 -44.56 46.36 5.80
CA GLU A 47 -44.79 47.52 6.69
C GLU A 47 -45.53 48.65 5.98
N VAL A 48 -45.11 48.98 4.74
CA VAL A 48 -45.76 49.98 3.89
C VAL A 48 -47.17 49.57 3.52
N THR A 49 -47.36 48.27 3.19
CA THR A 49 -48.70 47.73 2.87
C THR A 49 -49.65 47.84 4.07
N ALA A 50 -49.19 47.45 5.25
CA ALA A 50 -50.01 47.52 6.48
C ALA A 50 -50.35 48.98 6.85
N ALA A 51 -49.50 49.95 6.57
CA ALA A 51 -49.81 51.39 6.72
C ALA A 51 -50.91 51.83 5.76
N GLY A 52 -50.86 51.41 4.49
CA GLY A 52 -51.91 51.66 3.51
C GLY A 52 -53.23 51.00 3.85
N GLU A 53 -53.24 49.76 4.29
CA GLU A 53 -54.44 49.01 4.71
C GLU A 53 -55.18 49.73 5.87
N ARG A 54 -54.42 50.20 6.87
CA ARG A 54 -54.99 50.98 7.97
C ARG A 54 -55.66 52.27 7.48
N ALA A 55 -55.04 52.97 6.57
CA ALA A 55 -55.62 54.19 5.96
C ALA A 55 -56.82 53.86 5.07
N ALA A 56 -56.76 52.78 4.30
CA ALA A 56 -57.88 52.27 3.48
C ALA A 56 -59.09 51.93 4.32
N TYR A 57 -58.93 51.21 5.42
CA TYR A 57 -59.99 50.89 6.35
C TYR A 57 -60.65 52.11 6.99
N GLN A 58 -59.90 53.20 7.24
CA GLN A 58 -60.43 54.44 7.75
C GLN A 58 -61.27 55.18 6.70
N VAL A 59 -60.84 55.17 5.39
CA VAL A 59 -61.59 55.73 4.29
C VAL A 59 -62.95 55.06 4.12
N GLU A 60 -62.99 53.72 4.16
CA GLU A 60 -64.23 52.94 4.03
C GLU A 60 -65.28 53.26 5.13
N ARG A 61 -64.79 53.59 6.34
CA ARG A 61 -65.68 53.87 7.51
C ARG A 61 -66.03 55.35 7.68
N ALA A 62 -65.40 56.23 6.93
CA ALA A 62 -65.71 57.67 7.03
C ALA A 62 -67.15 57.93 6.53
N ARG A 63 -68.02 58.51 7.39
CA ARG A 63 -69.37 59.03 7.01
C ARG A 63 -69.21 60.50 6.66
N ASP A 64 -69.85 60.93 5.60
CA ASP A 64 -69.98 62.32 5.18
C ASP A 64 -68.70 63.17 5.11
N GLY A 65 -67.81 62.92 4.12
CA GLY A 65 -66.77 63.86 3.71
C GLY A 65 -65.69 64.18 4.72
N ALA A 66 -65.73 63.58 5.89
CA ALA A 66 -64.65 63.72 6.90
C ALA A 66 -63.51 62.84 6.56
N VAL A 67 -62.60 63.33 5.69
CA VAL A 67 -61.36 62.69 5.36
C VAL A 67 -60.39 62.90 6.53
N LEU A 68 -60.11 61.83 7.25
CA LEU A 68 -59.03 61.53 8.14
C LEU A 68 -58.17 62.66 8.73
N PRO A 69 -58.01 62.66 10.04
CA PRO A 69 -56.87 63.33 10.64
C PRO A 69 -55.61 62.50 10.33
N PRO A 70 -54.62 63.07 9.64
CA PRO A 70 -53.42 62.36 9.27
C PRO A 70 -52.40 62.18 10.39
N GLU A 71 -52.83 62.37 11.61
CA GLU A 71 -51.98 62.36 12.82
C GLU A 71 -52.21 61.13 13.69
N SER A 72 -52.09 59.96 13.11
CA SER A 72 -51.90 58.76 13.95
C SER A 72 -50.42 58.46 14.10
N PRO A 73 -49.87 58.47 15.31
CA PRO A 73 -48.46 58.11 15.56
C PRO A 73 -48.07 56.72 15.09
N ALA A 74 -49.13 55.93 14.72
CA ALA A 74 -48.95 54.58 14.19
C ALA A 74 -48.61 54.48 12.70
N LEU A 75 -48.68 55.60 11.94
CA LEU A 75 -48.35 55.64 10.49
C LEU A 75 -46.91 56.03 10.29
N LYS A 76 -45.98 55.12 10.46
CA LYS A 76 -44.61 55.26 10.02
C LYS A 76 -44.54 55.20 8.49
N GLY A 77 -44.72 56.33 7.79
CA GLY A 77 -44.66 56.42 6.33
C GLY A 77 -45.48 57.56 5.76
N SER A 78 -45.26 57.89 4.53
CA SER A 78 -46.04 58.90 3.79
C SER A 78 -47.31 58.22 3.24
N VAL A 79 -48.45 58.73 3.56
CA VAL A 79 -49.75 58.21 3.02
C VAL A 79 -50.51 59.35 2.33
N GLN A 80 -51.09 59.10 1.15
CA GLN A 80 -52.05 59.98 0.45
C GLN A 80 -53.28 59.18 0.04
N VAL A 81 -54.42 59.82 0.22
CA VAL A 81 -55.71 59.30 -0.26
C VAL A 81 -56.13 60.16 -1.47
N VAL A 82 -56.30 59.49 -2.59
CA VAL A 82 -56.61 60.12 -3.87
C VAL A 82 -58.02 59.69 -4.33
N GLY A 83 -58.88 60.65 -4.58
CA GLY A 83 -60.25 60.41 -5.03
C GLY A 83 -60.33 60.00 -6.51
N PRO A 84 -61.58 59.70 -7.00
CA PRO A 84 -61.82 59.24 -8.38
C PRO A 84 -61.32 60.17 -9.44
N GLY A 85 -61.38 61.47 -9.21
CA GLY A 85 -60.92 62.56 -10.12
C GLY A 85 -59.40 62.80 -10.06
N GLY A 86 -58.62 61.99 -9.31
CA GLY A 86 -57.16 62.15 -9.22
C GLY A 86 -56.69 63.25 -8.26
N GLN A 87 -57.63 63.92 -7.49
CA GLN A 87 -57.25 64.94 -6.51
C GLN A 87 -56.88 64.27 -5.16
N VAL A 88 -55.90 64.78 -4.48
CA VAL A 88 -55.50 64.39 -3.15
C VAL A 88 -56.52 64.94 -2.18
N ARG A 89 -57.24 64.06 -1.46
CA ARG A 89 -58.25 64.41 -0.45
C ARG A 89 -57.74 64.43 0.97
N ALA A 90 -56.78 63.51 1.25
CA ALA A 90 -56.11 63.51 2.52
C ALA A 90 -54.63 63.10 2.32
N ALA A 91 -53.76 63.59 3.17
CA ALA A 91 -52.34 63.28 3.14
C ALA A 91 -51.70 63.41 4.54
N THR A 92 -50.70 62.61 4.81
CA THR A 92 -49.80 62.80 5.97
C THR A 92 -49.07 64.15 5.91
N PRO A 93 -48.65 64.73 7.04
CA PRO A 93 -48.05 66.07 7.08
C PRO A 93 -46.94 66.30 6.09
N ASP A 94 -46.11 65.34 5.84
CA ASP A 94 -44.95 65.39 4.88
C ASP A 94 -45.39 65.40 3.39
N MET A 95 -46.65 65.04 3.10
CA MET A 95 -47.27 64.98 1.77
C MET A 95 -48.38 65.99 1.57
N ARG A 96 -48.73 66.79 2.57
CA ARG A 96 -49.80 67.80 2.49
C ARG A 96 -49.46 68.90 1.45
N GLY A 97 -50.40 69.24 0.58
CA GLY A 97 -50.23 70.19 -0.46
C GLY A 97 -49.44 69.76 -1.67
N LYS A 98 -48.98 68.49 -1.70
CA LYS A 98 -48.25 67.94 -2.84
C LYS A 98 -49.22 67.20 -3.79
N PRO A 99 -48.88 67.13 -5.10
CA PRO A 99 -49.62 66.29 -6.05
C PRO A 99 -49.56 64.83 -5.67
N PRO A 100 -50.41 63.99 -6.33
CA PRO A 100 -50.37 62.53 -6.07
C PRO A 100 -48.97 61.96 -6.21
N MET A 101 -48.55 61.12 -5.22
CA MET A 101 -47.15 60.59 -5.17
C MET A 101 -46.89 59.55 -6.24
N ALA A 102 -47.95 58.99 -6.87
CA ALA A 102 -47.83 58.10 -8.01
C ALA A 102 -49.05 58.25 -8.94
N ARG A 103 -48.91 57.84 -10.21
CA ARG A 103 -49.95 57.85 -11.23
C ARG A 103 -50.50 56.46 -11.55
N PHE A 104 -49.84 55.38 -11.09
CA PHE A 104 -50.32 54.03 -11.30
C PHE A 104 -51.43 53.71 -10.33
N ARG A 105 -52.38 52.89 -10.79
CA ARG A 105 -53.52 52.36 -9.98
C ARG A 105 -53.55 50.85 -10.09
N PRO A 106 -54.01 50.16 -9.07
CA PRO A 106 -54.24 48.73 -9.19
C PRO A 106 -55.28 48.45 -10.27
N GLU A 107 -54.98 47.56 -11.22
CA GLU A 107 -55.89 47.07 -12.25
C GLU A 107 -56.69 45.89 -11.73
N ALA A 108 -57.98 45.82 -12.07
CA ALA A 108 -58.81 44.67 -11.64
C ALA A 108 -58.24 43.36 -12.27
N PRO A 109 -58.19 42.26 -11.54
CA PRO A 109 -58.73 42.02 -10.19
C PRO A 109 -57.74 42.33 -9.04
N GLN A 110 -56.61 42.96 -9.31
CA GLN A 110 -55.63 43.24 -8.27
C GLN A 110 -56.10 44.37 -7.35
N LEU A 111 -56.04 44.11 -6.03
CA LEU A 111 -56.39 45.09 -5.01
C LEU A 111 -55.24 46.01 -4.64
N ARG A 112 -54.02 45.66 -5.03
CA ARG A 112 -52.79 46.40 -4.71
C ARG A 112 -51.74 46.27 -5.79
N THR A 113 -50.94 47.30 -5.97
CA THR A 113 -49.78 47.34 -6.88
C THR A 113 -48.62 48.02 -6.16
N VAL A 114 -47.42 47.45 -6.28
CA VAL A 114 -46.19 47.98 -5.65
C VAL A 114 -45.25 48.39 -6.73
N GLN A 115 -44.78 49.67 -6.70
CA GLN A 115 -43.75 50.15 -7.62
C GLN A 115 -42.76 51.06 -6.89
N GLU A 116 -41.57 51.12 -7.38
CA GLU A 116 -40.55 52.06 -6.92
C GLU A 116 -40.73 53.39 -7.73
N VAL A 117 -40.85 54.50 -7.02
CA VAL A 117 -40.99 55.81 -7.61
C VAL A 117 -39.82 56.69 -7.18
N CYS A 118 -39.07 57.19 -8.17
CA CYS A 118 -37.93 58.02 -7.93
C CYS A 118 -38.20 59.46 -8.39
N GLY A 119 -37.77 60.42 -7.58
CA GLY A 119 -37.94 61.86 -7.92
C GLY A 119 -39.34 62.40 -7.70
N GLY A 120 -39.80 63.35 -8.49
CA GLY A 120 -41.12 63.97 -8.41
C GLY A 120 -41.40 64.60 -7.03
N VAL A 121 -42.51 64.19 -6.39
CA VAL A 121 -42.93 64.69 -5.06
C VAL A 121 -41.98 64.36 -3.92
N PHE A 122 -41.06 63.40 -4.15
CA PHE A 122 -40.08 62.97 -3.13
C PHE A 122 -38.74 63.75 -3.22
N GLY A 123 -38.53 64.55 -4.29
CA GLY A 123 -37.31 65.31 -4.55
C GLY A 123 -36.33 64.54 -5.40
N ALA A 124 -35.41 65.29 -6.08
CA ALA A 124 -34.45 64.73 -6.99
C ALA A 124 -33.56 63.68 -6.30
N GLY A 125 -33.39 62.51 -6.95
CA GLY A 125 -32.50 61.41 -6.47
C GLY A 125 -33.05 60.59 -5.28
N ARG A 126 -34.28 60.87 -4.81
CA ARG A 126 -34.90 60.09 -3.71
C ARG A 126 -35.91 59.12 -4.29
N CYS A 127 -35.68 57.82 -4.07
CA CYS A 127 -36.61 56.76 -4.44
C CYS A 127 -37.38 56.29 -3.22
N ARG A 128 -38.65 55.97 -3.43
CA ARG A 128 -39.51 55.36 -2.41
C ARG A 128 -40.28 54.20 -3.00
N VAL A 129 -40.46 53.14 -2.20
CA VAL A 129 -41.44 52.07 -2.53
C VAL A 129 -42.82 52.64 -2.26
N VAL A 130 -43.64 52.65 -3.28
CA VAL A 130 -45.04 53.14 -3.22
C VAL A 130 -45.95 51.96 -3.45
N VAL A 131 -46.83 51.74 -2.51
CA VAL A 131 -47.93 50.75 -2.59
C VAL A 131 -49.22 51.50 -2.87
N ALA A 132 -49.85 51.25 -4.01
CA ALA A 132 -51.22 51.71 -4.31
C ALA A 132 -52.24 50.63 -3.91
N GLN A 133 -53.25 51.00 -3.16
CA GLN A 133 -54.38 50.15 -2.78
C GLN A 133 -55.69 50.74 -3.24
N ARG A 134 -56.49 49.90 -3.85
CA ARG A 134 -57.82 50.30 -4.32
C ARG A 134 -58.83 50.15 -3.16
N VAL A 135 -59.61 51.17 -2.94
CA VAL A 135 -60.60 51.25 -1.89
C VAL A 135 -61.93 51.71 -2.53
N TYR A 136 -63.01 51.05 -2.20
CA TYR A 136 -64.35 51.43 -2.69
C TYR A 136 -65.05 52.23 -1.63
N HIS A 137 -65.41 53.49 -1.95
CA HIS A 137 -66.13 54.42 -1.05
C HIS A 137 -67.14 55.25 -1.83
N ASP A 138 -68.36 55.36 -1.33
CA ASP A 138 -69.47 56.07 -1.95
C ASP A 138 -69.70 55.73 -3.43
N GLY A 139 -69.67 54.46 -3.79
CA GLY A 139 -69.95 54.00 -5.15
C GLY A 139 -68.80 54.31 -6.14
N GLN A 140 -67.62 54.80 -5.68
CA GLN A 140 -66.57 55.22 -6.48
C GLN A 140 -65.20 54.61 -6.04
N ASP A 141 -64.27 54.46 -7.01
CA ASP A 141 -62.92 53.91 -6.74
C ASP A 141 -61.96 55.01 -6.24
N TRP A 142 -61.51 54.81 -5.04
CA TRP A 142 -60.44 55.63 -4.42
C TRP A 142 -59.14 54.87 -4.42
N THR A 143 -58.03 55.60 -4.39
CA THR A 143 -56.67 54.97 -4.31
C THR A 143 -55.95 55.50 -3.09
N VAL A 144 -55.50 54.61 -2.25
CA VAL A 144 -54.64 54.93 -1.10
C VAL A 144 -53.20 54.59 -1.50
N TYR A 145 -52.35 55.59 -1.49
CA TYR A 145 -50.91 55.43 -1.70
C TYR A 145 -50.22 55.47 -0.36
N SER A 146 -49.39 54.49 -0.10
CA SER A 146 -48.47 54.49 1.04
C SER A 146 -47.01 54.34 0.55
N ALA A 147 -46.11 55.10 1.11
CA ALA A 147 -44.74 55.13 0.68
C ALA A 147 -43.74 55.15 1.83
N ALA A 148 -42.65 54.40 1.66
CA ALA A 148 -41.49 54.50 2.52
C ALA A 148 -40.20 54.67 1.70
N PRO A 149 -39.18 55.31 2.27
CA PRO A 149 -37.92 55.47 1.59
C PRO A 149 -37.34 54.06 1.29
N VAL A 150 -36.87 53.87 0.03
CA VAL A 150 -36.05 52.73 -0.27
C VAL A 150 -34.78 52.88 0.59
N ARG A 151 -34.72 52.14 1.68
CA ARG A 151 -33.47 52.03 2.39
C ARG A 151 -32.55 51.21 1.50
N THR A 152 -31.59 51.86 0.82
CA THR A 152 -30.38 51.17 0.41
C THR A 152 -29.86 50.52 1.69
N PHE A 153 -29.98 49.20 1.75
CA PHE A 153 -29.44 48.47 2.88
C PHE A 153 -27.91 48.59 2.74
N ASP A 154 -27.37 49.69 3.26
CA ASP A 154 -25.93 49.77 3.50
C ASP A 154 -25.64 48.67 4.48
N VAL A 155 -25.11 47.56 3.94
CA VAL A 155 -24.68 46.43 4.75
C VAL A 155 -23.67 47.02 5.75
N ALA A 156 -24.09 47.07 7.00
CA ALA A 156 -23.29 47.70 8.06
C ALA A 156 -21.83 47.25 7.92
N PRO A 157 -20.86 48.16 7.73
CA PRO A 157 -19.48 47.81 7.46
C PRO A 157 -18.91 46.85 8.53
N GLY A 158 -19.47 46.92 9.73
CA GLY A 158 -19.18 45.95 10.81
C GLY A 158 -19.61 44.51 10.51
N LEU A 159 -20.72 44.30 9.79
CA LEU A 159 -21.14 42.95 9.39
C LEU A 159 -20.19 42.35 8.35
N VAL A 160 -19.77 43.14 7.34
CA VAL A 160 -18.82 42.70 6.32
C VAL A 160 -17.47 42.38 6.97
N ALA A 161 -17.01 43.28 7.84
CA ALA A 161 -15.76 43.10 8.58
C ALA A 161 -15.83 41.84 9.46
N GLY A 162 -16.93 41.59 10.17
CA GLY A 162 -17.15 40.43 11.00
C GLY A 162 -17.15 39.13 10.18
N LEU A 163 -17.84 39.10 9.03
CA LEU A 163 -17.84 37.95 8.12
C LEU A 163 -16.46 37.68 7.53
N ALA A 164 -15.73 38.73 7.12
CA ALA A 164 -14.35 38.60 6.62
C ALA A 164 -13.39 38.07 7.68
N ALA A 165 -13.44 38.62 8.90
CA ALA A 165 -12.62 38.14 10.02
C ALA A 165 -12.94 36.71 10.41
N GLY A 166 -14.23 36.34 10.51
CA GLY A 166 -14.68 34.98 10.79
C GLY A 166 -14.21 34.00 9.71
N SER A 167 -14.36 34.36 8.44
CA SER A 167 -13.90 33.55 7.30
C SER A 167 -12.39 33.33 7.33
N ALA A 168 -11.61 34.38 7.61
CA ALA A 168 -10.16 34.29 7.73
C ALA A 168 -9.73 33.36 8.89
N LEU A 169 -10.40 33.47 10.03
CA LEU A 169 -10.13 32.64 11.21
C LEU A 169 -10.41 31.15 10.94
N VAL A 170 -11.57 30.85 10.35
CA VAL A 170 -11.95 29.48 9.98
C VAL A 170 -10.97 28.90 8.98
N THR A 171 -10.63 29.67 7.93
CA THR A 171 -9.66 29.24 6.90
C THR A 171 -8.29 28.93 7.52
N ALA A 172 -7.80 29.83 8.40
CA ALA A 172 -6.52 29.66 9.09
C ALA A 172 -6.53 28.43 10.03
N ALA A 173 -7.63 28.22 10.77
CA ALA A 173 -7.77 27.08 11.68
C ALA A 173 -7.79 25.75 10.91
N VAL A 174 -8.53 25.66 9.79
CA VAL A 174 -8.58 24.46 8.95
C VAL A 174 -7.23 24.19 8.26
N ALA A 175 -6.58 25.21 7.72
CA ALA A 175 -5.27 25.06 7.11
C ALA A 175 -4.19 24.62 8.13
N TYR A 176 -4.23 25.15 9.35
CA TYR A 176 -3.36 24.73 10.45
C TYR A 176 -3.63 23.28 10.86
N GLY A 177 -4.92 22.91 11.01
CA GLY A 177 -5.34 21.55 11.36
C GLY A 177 -4.89 20.54 10.30
N ALA A 178 -5.10 20.83 9.03
CA ALA A 178 -4.66 20.00 7.90
C ALA A 178 -3.12 19.81 7.90
N ARG A 179 -2.37 20.92 8.07
CA ARG A 179 -0.91 20.86 8.13
C ARG A 179 -0.40 20.03 9.31
N ARG A 180 -1.06 20.15 10.48
CA ARG A 180 -0.72 19.38 11.70
C ARG A 180 -1.03 17.91 11.54
N SER A 181 -2.18 17.56 10.93
CA SER A 181 -2.60 16.19 10.67
C SER A 181 -1.63 15.46 9.71
N VAL A 182 -1.31 16.09 8.58
CA VAL A 182 -0.34 15.55 7.62
C VAL A 182 1.05 15.40 8.24
N ARG A 183 1.47 16.35 9.07
CA ARG A 183 2.75 16.24 9.79
C ARG A 183 2.78 15.03 10.70
N ARG A 184 1.71 14.79 11.48
CA ARG A 184 1.63 13.62 12.38
C ARG A 184 1.61 12.31 11.61
N ALA A 185 0.85 12.24 10.53
CA ALA A 185 0.77 11.05 9.68
C ALA A 185 2.11 10.69 9.01
N LEU A 186 2.92 11.69 8.63
CA LEU A 186 4.20 11.46 7.96
C LEU A 186 5.41 11.35 8.91
N THR A 187 5.25 11.58 10.21
CA THR A 187 6.34 11.44 11.18
C THR A 187 6.88 10.01 11.25
N PRO A 188 6.03 8.95 11.33
CA PRO A 188 6.51 7.56 11.34
C PRO A 188 7.25 7.18 10.06
N VAL A 189 6.80 7.65 8.90
CA VAL A 189 7.46 7.39 7.61
C VAL A 189 8.89 7.94 7.59
N LYS A 190 9.08 9.13 8.15
CA LYS A 190 10.42 9.71 8.27
C LYS A 190 11.32 8.93 9.23
N ALA A 191 10.76 8.40 10.32
CA ALA A 191 11.50 7.56 11.24
C ALA A 191 11.93 6.23 10.58
N ILE A 192 11.03 5.60 9.80
CA ILE A 192 11.34 4.41 9.01
C ILE A 192 12.45 4.70 8.00
N SER A 193 12.35 5.81 7.25
CA SER A 193 13.37 6.18 6.27
C SER A 193 14.73 6.46 6.91
N ALA A 194 14.76 7.18 8.03
CA ALA A 194 16.00 7.47 8.75
C ALA A 194 16.66 6.20 9.28
N GLU A 195 15.89 5.25 9.82
CA GLU A 195 16.40 3.97 10.29
C GLU A 195 16.94 3.13 9.13
N LEU A 196 16.23 3.11 7.97
CA LEU A 196 16.70 2.41 6.78
C LEU A 196 18.01 2.99 6.23
N ASP A 197 18.18 4.31 6.28
CA ASP A 197 19.41 4.98 5.85
C ASP A 197 20.61 4.64 6.77
N GLU A 198 20.34 4.31 8.04
CA GLU A 198 21.36 3.90 9.01
C GLU A 198 21.66 2.39 8.95
N ILE A 199 20.71 1.56 8.48
CA ILE A 199 20.93 0.11 8.33
C ILE A 199 22.01 -0.13 7.26
N ASN A 200 23.12 -0.70 7.70
CA ASN A 200 24.27 -1.03 6.91
C ASN A 200 24.47 -2.55 6.88
N THR A 201 25.28 -3.06 5.95
CA THR A 201 25.62 -4.50 5.86
C THR A 201 26.21 -5.10 7.13
N SER A 202 26.78 -4.26 8.01
CA SER A 202 27.31 -4.65 9.32
C SER A 202 26.25 -4.67 10.44
N GLU A 203 25.06 -4.07 10.24
CA GLU A 203 24.01 -3.88 11.27
C GLU A 203 22.63 -4.35 10.79
N LEU A 204 22.58 -5.44 10.04
CA LEU A 204 21.34 -6.01 9.50
C LEU A 204 20.34 -6.48 10.58
N GLY A 205 20.79 -6.63 11.83
CA GLY A 205 19.92 -6.96 12.98
C GLY A 205 19.04 -5.80 13.47
N ARG A 206 19.22 -4.56 12.96
CA ARG A 206 18.34 -3.43 13.28
C ARG A 206 17.00 -3.56 12.57
N ARG A 207 15.96 -2.98 13.17
CA ARG A 207 14.59 -3.00 12.64
C ARG A 207 14.00 -1.61 12.66
N VAL A 208 13.20 -1.30 11.64
CA VAL A 208 12.48 -0.03 11.60
C VAL A 208 11.40 0.01 12.69
N PRO A 209 11.15 1.20 13.26
CA PRO A 209 10.15 1.35 14.31
C PRO A 209 8.73 1.11 13.78
N VAL A 210 7.98 0.24 14.45
CA VAL A 210 6.59 -0.05 14.12
C VAL A 210 5.67 0.88 14.90
N PRO A 211 4.81 1.68 14.21
CA PRO A 211 3.85 2.56 14.89
C PRO A 211 2.84 1.79 15.74
N ALA A 212 2.38 2.38 16.85
CA ALA A 212 1.42 1.74 17.75
C ALA A 212 -0.01 1.60 17.18
N GLY A 213 -0.36 2.33 16.10
CA GLY A 213 -1.66 2.26 15.44
C GLY A 213 -1.70 1.26 14.30
N ARG A 214 -2.82 0.54 14.11
CA ARG A 214 -3.05 -0.29 12.92
C ARG A 214 -3.46 0.59 11.74
N GLY A 215 -2.77 0.50 10.63
CA GLY A 215 -3.01 1.25 9.40
C GLY A 215 -1.90 1.03 8.40
N GLU A 216 -1.96 1.69 7.24
CA GLU A 216 -1.08 1.48 6.09
C GLU A 216 0.42 1.64 6.44
N ILE A 217 0.75 2.53 7.38
CA ILE A 217 2.14 2.74 7.81
C ILE A 217 2.62 1.62 8.74
N TYR A 218 1.71 1.03 9.52
CA TYR A 218 2.00 -0.17 10.32
C TYR A 218 2.31 -1.35 9.42
N ASP A 219 1.47 -1.60 8.40
CA ASP A 219 1.65 -2.69 7.44
C ASP A 219 2.94 -2.52 6.63
N LEU A 220 3.25 -1.27 6.24
CA LEU A 220 4.53 -0.94 5.59
C LEU A 220 5.72 -1.28 6.49
N ALA A 221 5.70 -0.86 7.76
CA ALA A 221 6.79 -1.13 8.70
C ALA A 221 6.99 -2.63 8.93
N GLN A 222 5.91 -3.39 9.03
CA GLN A 222 5.96 -4.86 9.14
C GLN A 222 6.54 -5.52 7.88
N SER A 223 6.11 -5.09 6.70
CA SER A 223 6.62 -5.61 5.42
C SER A 223 8.12 -5.32 5.25
N VAL A 224 8.56 -4.13 5.66
CA VAL A 224 9.98 -3.75 5.66
C VAL A 224 10.77 -4.65 6.63
N ASN A 225 10.29 -4.82 7.86
CA ASN A 225 10.97 -5.67 8.85
C ASN A 225 11.03 -7.14 8.39
N TYR A 226 9.95 -7.66 7.80
CA TYR A 226 9.97 -9.01 7.20
C TYR A 226 11.02 -9.14 6.09
N THR A 227 11.18 -8.11 5.27
CA THR A 227 12.21 -8.10 4.23
C THR A 227 13.62 -8.05 4.82
N LEU A 228 13.81 -7.26 5.90
CA LEU A 228 15.07 -7.21 6.64
C LEU A 228 15.40 -8.54 7.31
N ASP A 229 14.42 -9.24 7.90
CA ASP A 229 14.59 -10.59 8.48
C ASP A 229 15.14 -11.57 7.43
N ARG A 230 14.52 -11.58 6.25
CA ARG A 230 14.98 -12.44 5.14
C ARG A 230 16.37 -12.08 4.64
N LEU A 231 16.67 -10.78 4.59
CA LEU A 231 17.98 -10.29 4.17
C LEU A 231 19.07 -10.71 5.17
N GLU A 232 18.81 -10.53 6.47
CA GLU A 232 19.71 -10.95 7.54
C GLU A 232 19.98 -12.44 7.49
N GLU A 233 18.92 -13.27 7.39
CA GLU A 233 19.05 -14.73 7.26
C GLU A 233 19.91 -15.13 6.06
N THR A 234 19.67 -14.50 4.90
CA THR A 234 20.43 -14.74 3.67
C THR A 234 21.90 -14.36 3.86
N PHE A 235 22.17 -13.24 4.50
CA PHE A 235 23.52 -12.73 4.72
C PHE A 235 24.29 -13.60 5.72
N GLU A 236 23.63 -14.07 6.77
CA GLU A 236 24.21 -15.01 7.72
C GLU A 236 24.52 -16.38 7.08
N GLN A 237 23.63 -16.89 6.22
CA GLN A 237 23.89 -18.10 5.44
C GLN A 237 25.09 -17.92 4.52
N GLN A 238 25.19 -16.79 3.81
CA GLN A 238 26.31 -16.46 2.95
C GLN A 238 27.63 -16.35 3.73
N ARG A 239 27.60 -15.71 4.89
CA ARG A 239 28.78 -15.56 5.77
C ARG A 239 29.27 -16.92 6.28
N ARG A 240 28.33 -17.77 6.75
CA ARG A 240 28.66 -19.15 7.18
C ARG A 240 29.25 -19.93 6.02
N PHE A 241 28.63 -19.90 4.85
CA PHE A 241 29.13 -20.57 3.64
C PHE A 241 30.58 -20.13 3.29
N THR A 242 30.85 -18.85 3.31
CA THR A 242 32.19 -18.32 2.98
C THR A 242 33.25 -18.75 4.01
N SER A 243 32.86 -18.74 5.30
CA SER A 243 33.73 -19.19 6.39
C SER A 243 34.07 -20.67 6.26
N ASP A 244 33.03 -21.51 6.08
CA ASP A 244 33.17 -22.97 6.01
C ASP A 244 33.94 -23.40 4.78
N ALA A 245 33.68 -22.75 3.61
CA ALA A 245 34.46 -22.97 2.38
C ALA A 245 35.94 -22.65 2.60
N SER A 246 36.23 -21.53 3.28
CA SER A 246 37.62 -21.14 3.57
C SER A 246 38.32 -22.15 4.48
N HIS A 247 37.61 -22.69 5.48
CA HIS A 247 38.16 -23.72 6.35
C HIS A 247 38.41 -25.04 5.63
N GLU A 248 37.45 -25.52 4.80
CA GLU A 248 37.61 -26.76 4.05
C GLU A 248 38.66 -26.70 2.95
N LEU A 249 38.94 -25.52 2.38
CA LEU A 249 40.04 -25.30 1.45
C LEU A 249 41.39 -25.21 2.16
N ARG A 250 41.48 -24.62 3.35
CA ARG A 250 42.73 -24.42 4.08
C ARG A 250 43.34 -25.75 4.55
N SER A 251 42.49 -26.71 4.99
CA SER A 251 42.91 -28.00 5.52
C SER A 251 43.79 -28.80 4.53
N PRO A 252 43.36 -29.10 3.28
CA PRO A 252 44.18 -29.83 2.32
C PRO A 252 45.42 -29.03 1.87
N ILE A 253 45.33 -27.69 1.78
CA ILE A 253 46.50 -26.84 1.47
C ILE A 253 47.57 -26.98 2.56
N THR A 254 47.13 -26.94 3.84
CA THR A 254 48.05 -27.14 4.98
C THR A 254 48.69 -28.53 4.98
N ALA A 255 47.87 -29.55 4.63
CA ALA A 255 48.36 -30.92 4.54
C ALA A 255 49.40 -31.08 3.41
N ILE A 256 49.15 -30.53 2.23
CA ILE A 256 50.13 -30.52 1.12
C ILE A 256 51.42 -29.83 1.56
N ARG A 257 51.31 -28.66 2.19
CA ARG A 257 52.46 -27.91 2.66
C ARG A 257 53.31 -28.71 3.67
N ALA A 258 52.66 -29.29 4.68
CA ALA A 258 53.36 -30.07 5.67
C ALA A 258 54.09 -31.31 5.07
N GLN A 259 53.43 -32.02 4.14
CA GLN A 259 54.01 -33.17 3.46
C GLN A 259 55.27 -32.78 2.63
N VAL A 260 55.20 -31.63 1.97
CA VAL A 260 56.33 -31.11 1.17
C VAL A 260 57.45 -30.60 2.09
N GLU A 261 57.11 -29.87 3.17
CA GLU A 261 58.09 -29.40 4.16
C GLU A 261 58.82 -30.58 4.86
N ASP A 262 58.09 -31.64 5.28
CA ASP A 262 58.66 -32.84 5.86
C ASP A 262 59.62 -33.55 4.89
N ALA A 263 59.25 -33.68 3.62
CA ALA A 263 60.08 -34.25 2.59
C ALA A 263 61.40 -33.47 2.33
N LEU A 264 61.30 -32.15 2.43
CA LEU A 264 62.51 -31.30 2.25
C LEU A 264 63.45 -31.33 3.44
N LEU A 265 62.93 -31.62 4.65
CA LEU A 265 63.72 -31.74 5.89
C LEU A 265 64.47 -33.05 6.00
N ALA A 266 63.94 -34.15 5.48
CA ALA A 266 64.54 -35.48 5.54
C ALA A 266 64.52 -36.17 4.16
N PRO A 267 65.20 -35.65 3.15
CA PRO A 267 65.12 -36.13 1.77
C PRO A 267 65.66 -37.56 1.57
N GLU A 268 66.56 -38.03 2.42
CA GLU A 268 67.14 -39.38 2.32
C GLU A 268 66.26 -40.48 2.95
N GLU A 269 65.35 -40.09 3.82
CA GLU A 269 64.41 -41.01 4.49
C GLU A 269 63.01 -41.06 3.84
N THR A 270 62.83 -40.23 2.82
CA THR A 270 61.53 -39.95 2.25
C THR A 270 61.28 -40.71 0.95
N ASP A 271 60.25 -41.53 0.87
CA ASP A 271 59.77 -42.08 -0.40
C ASP A 271 59.00 -41.01 -1.22
N VAL A 272 59.67 -40.47 -2.26
CA VAL A 272 59.14 -39.47 -3.18
C VAL A 272 57.82 -39.92 -3.79
N ARG A 273 57.60 -41.21 -3.97
CA ARG A 273 56.39 -41.74 -4.55
C ARG A 273 55.21 -41.63 -3.58
N GLU A 274 55.46 -41.97 -2.31
CA GLU A 274 54.44 -41.91 -1.24
C GLU A 274 53.95 -40.46 -1.02
N ILE A 275 54.93 -39.51 -0.99
CA ILE A 275 54.60 -38.06 -0.89
C ILE A 275 53.88 -37.60 -2.12
N GLY A 276 54.33 -37.95 -3.33
CA GLY A 276 53.68 -37.59 -4.57
C GLY A 276 52.23 -38.06 -4.61
N GLU A 277 51.97 -39.30 -4.19
CA GLU A 277 50.62 -39.85 -4.09
C GLU A 277 49.77 -39.14 -3.02
N ALA A 278 50.34 -38.76 -1.88
CA ALA A 278 49.64 -38.06 -0.81
C ALA A 278 49.28 -36.60 -1.23
N VAL A 279 50.21 -35.89 -1.91
CA VAL A 279 49.98 -34.58 -2.48
C VAL A 279 48.91 -34.63 -3.56
N LEU A 280 48.96 -35.59 -4.48
CA LEU A 280 47.95 -35.77 -5.52
C LEU A 280 46.56 -36.03 -4.92
N ARG A 281 46.43 -36.92 -3.91
CA ARG A 281 45.15 -37.12 -3.19
C ARG A 281 44.61 -35.81 -2.61
N SER A 282 45.47 -34.94 -2.06
CA SER A 282 45.06 -33.65 -1.49
C SER A 282 44.64 -32.66 -2.55
N ILE A 283 45.30 -32.67 -3.74
CA ILE A 283 44.93 -31.87 -4.91
C ILE A 283 43.58 -32.32 -5.48
N ASP A 284 43.37 -33.64 -5.65
CA ASP A 284 42.09 -34.19 -6.12
C ASP A 284 40.93 -33.80 -5.19
N ARG A 285 41.19 -33.82 -3.88
CA ARG A 285 40.21 -33.33 -2.89
C ARG A 285 39.90 -31.85 -3.03
N LEU A 286 40.90 -30.98 -3.27
CA LEU A 286 40.73 -29.56 -3.54
C LEU A 286 39.90 -29.31 -4.79
N GLN A 287 40.17 -30.05 -5.87
CA GLN A 287 39.41 -29.98 -7.11
C GLN A 287 37.94 -30.38 -6.91
N ALA A 288 37.68 -31.44 -6.15
CA ALA A 288 36.32 -31.88 -5.82
C ALA A 288 35.57 -30.80 -5.03
N ILE A 289 36.19 -30.20 -3.99
CA ILE A 289 35.58 -29.10 -3.21
C ILE A 289 35.28 -27.91 -4.11
N ALA A 290 36.22 -27.48 -4.97
CA ALA A 290 36.01 -26.37 -5.88
C ALA A 290 34.85 -26.63 -6.87
N ALA A 291 34.79 -27.85 -7.43
CA ALA A 291 33.67 -28.25 -8.32
C ALA A 291 32.34 -28.30 -7.61
N ASP A 292 32.31 -28.71 -6.33
CA ASP A 292 31.08 -28.68 -5.50
C ASP A 292 30.64 -27.26 -5.21
N LEU A 293 31.53 -26.35 -4.84
CA LEU A 293 31.25 -24.95 -4.60
C LEU A 293 30.70 -24.25 -5.86
N LEU A 294 31.31 -24.49 -7.03
CA LEU A 294 30.81 -23.96 -8.32
C LEU A 294 29.41 -24.50 -8.65
N THR A 295 29.13 -25.75 -8.29
CA THR A 295 27.79 -26.32 -8.52
C THR A 295 26.75 -25.66 -7.61
N LEU A 296 27.06 -25.52 -6.33
CA LEU A 296 26.17 -24.84 -5.39
C LEU A 296 25.88 -23.40 -5.82
N THR A 297 26.90 -22.63 -6.19
CA THR A 297 26.72 -21.25 -6.64
C THR A 297 25.83 -21.16 -7.89
N ARG A 298 25.96 -22.10 -8.85
CA ARG A 298 25.09 -22.15 -10.03
C ARG A 298 23.64 -22.55 -9.68
N LEU A 299 23.45 -23.46 -8.73
CA LEU A 299 22.13 -23.87 -8.25
C LEU A 299 21.46 -22.73 -7.47
N ASP A 300 22.20 -22.04 -6.58
CA ASP A 300 21.72 -20.88 -5.82
C ASP A 300 21.31 -19.72 -6.74
N ALA A 301 22.05 -19.50 -7.82
CA ALA A 301 21.75 -18.49 -8.83
C ALA A 301 20.53 -18.84 -9.72
N GLY A 302 19.91 -20.01 -9.52
CA GLY A 302 18.81 -20.47 -10.36
C GLY A 302 19.19 -20.62 -11.84
N ALA A 303 20.45 -20.99 -12.12
CA ALA A 303 20.95 -21.12 -13.48
C ALA A 303 20.03 -22.04 -14.31
N PRO A 304 19.62 -21.62 -15.52
CA PRO A 304 18.73 -22.40 -16.36
C PRO A 304 19.28 -23.80 -16.58
N CYS A 305 18.41 -24.80 -16.61
CA CYS A 305 18.75 -26.19 -16.93
C CYS A 305 17.91 -26.66 -18.10
N GLU A 306 18.54 -27.36 -19.02
CA GLU A 306 17.86 -28.02 -20.14
C GLU A 306 17.26 -29.30 -19.63
N ARG A 307 15.91 -29.35 -19.54
CA ARG A 307 15.17 -30.52 -19.07
C ARG A 307 14.70 -31.35 -20.27
N GLU A 308 15.22 -32.55 -20.36
CA GLU A 308 14.82 -33.54 -21.35
C GLU A 308 14.10 -34.75 -20.68
N PRO A 309 13.31 -35.53 -21.42
CA PRO A 309 12.79 -36.78 -20.92
C PRO A 309 13.91 -37.79 -20.70
N LEU A 310 14.03 -38.33 -19.48
CA LEU A 310 15.10 -39.25 -19.07
C LEU A 310 14.48 -40.48 -18.40
N ASP A 311 14.89 -41.69 -18.78
CA ASP A 311 14.62 -42.90 -18.02
C ASP A 311 15.53 -42.94 -16.79
N LEU A 312 14.93 -42.85 -15.59
CA LEU A 312 15.66 -42.79 -14.33
C LEU A 312 16.43 -44.10 -14.05
N GLY A 313 15.85 -45.25 -14.38
CA GLY A 313 16.50 -46.54 -14.21
C GLY A 313 17.77 -46.67 -15.05
N ARG A 314 17.68 -46.20 -16.32
CA ARG A 314 18.82 -46.17 -17.23
C ARG A 314 19.89 -45.19 -16.77
N LEU A 315 19.53 -44.03 -16.30
CA LEU A 315 20.46 -43.05 -15.78
C LEU A 315 21.24 -43.59 -14.58
N VAL A 316 20.56 -44.25 -13.63
CA VAL A 316 21.21 -44.92 -12.49
C VAL A 316 22.15 -46.04 -12.96
N ALA A 317 21.74 -46.85 -13.95
CA ALA A 317 22.57 -47.91 -14.50
C ALA A 317 23.86 -47.39 -15.18
N ASP A 318 23.73 -46.25 -15.95
CA ASP A 318 24.87 -45.61 -16.57
C ASP A 318 25.88 -45.12 -15.50
N GLU A 319 25.42 -44.45 -14.44
CA GLU A 319 26.29 -44.01 -13.33
C GLU A 319 26.97 -45.16 -12.59
N LEU A 320 26.25 -46.27 -12.38
CA LEU A 320 26.84 -47.49 -11.81
C LEU A 320 27.93 -48.09 -12.71
N GLY A 321 27.71 -48.08 -14.05
CA GLY A 321 28.67 -48.64 -15.02
C GLY A 321 30.01 -47.93 -15.09
N HIS A 322 30.02 -46.64 -14.78
CA HIS A 322 31.25 -45.82 -14.78
C HIS A 322 32.04 -45.85 -13.47
N ARG A 323 31.54 -46.61 -12.44
CA ARG A 323 32.05 -46.60 -11.09
C ARG A 323 32.83 -47.87 -10.73
N ARG A 324 33.89 -47.70 -9.96
CA ARG A 324 34.51 -48.81 -9.19
C ARG A 324 34.02 -48.76 -7.77
N ALA A 325 32.93 -49.48 -7.49
CA ALA A 325 32.39 -49.61 -6.13
C ALA A 325 33.27 -50.43 -5.24
N VAL A 326 33.37 -50.05 -3.96
CA VAL A 326 34.09 -50.81 -2.93
C VAL A 326 33.22 -51.96 -2.41
N HIS A 327 31.89 -51.73 -2.30
CA HIS A 327 30.93 -52.68 -1.78
C HIS A 327 30.01 -53.22 -2.89
N THR A 328 29.31 -54.31 -2.59
CA THR A 328 28.40 -54.94 -3.54
C THR A 328 27.19 -54.06 -3.79
N MET A 329 26.99 -53.69 -5.09
CA MET A 329 25.78 -52.94 -5.53
C MET A 329 24.69 -53.92 -5.97
N VAL A 330 23.47 -53.78 -5.42
CA VAL A 330 22.31 -54.64 -5.71
C VAL A 330 21.23 -53.81 -6.40
N PRO A 331 21.28 -53.60 -7.74
CA PRO A 331 20.35 -52.73 -8.47
C PRO A 331 19.02 -53.47 -8.81
N ARG A 332 17.90 -52.77 -8.65
CA ARG A 332 16.57 -53.10 -9.18
C ARG A 332 16.07 -51.91 -10.00
N LEU A 333 16.37 -51.89 -11.29
CA LEU A 333 16.19 -50.76 -12.16
C LEU A 333 15.24 -51.11 -13.33
N PRO A 334 13.91 -51.21 -13.10
CA PRO A 334 12.97 -51.44 -14.18
C PRO A 334 13.00 -50.27 -15.19
N PRO A 335 12.91 -50.55 -16.50
CA PRO A 335 12.82 -49.48 -17.53
C PRO A 335 11.46 -48.81 -17.48
N GLY A 336 11.37 -47.61 -18.08
CA GLY A 336 10.10 -46.89 -18.29
C GLY A 336 9.71 -45.93 -17.19
N VAL A 337 10.54 -45.67 -16.18
CA VAL A 337 10.29 -44.64 -15.20
C VAL A 337 10.89 -43.32 -15.70
N THR A 338 10.08 -42.55 -16.46
CA THR A 338 10.53 -41.34 -17.15
C THR A 338 10.30 -40.09 -16.31
N VAL A 339 11.32 -39.24 -16.22
CA VAL A 339 11.28 -37.92 -15.56
C VAL A 339 11.76 -36.85 -16.55
N ARG A 340 11.37 -35.59 -16.33
CA ARG A 340 11.95 -34.47 -17.09
C ARG A 340 13.04 -33.81 -16.28
N GLY A 341 14.28 -33.90 -16.74
CA GLY A 341 15.41 -33.37 -15.97
C GLY A 341 16.66 -33.10 -16.82
N ASP A 342 17.61 -32.44 -16.19
CA ASP A 342 18.95 -32.23 -16.71
C ASP A 342 19.80 -33.48 -16.38
N ARG A 343 20.25 -34.19 -17.42
CA ARG A 343 21.02 -35.44 -17.29
C ARG A 343 22.27 -35.26 -16.43
N ILE A 344 23.00 -34.16 -16.61
CA ILE A 344 24.25 -33.89 -15.90
C ILE A 344 23.95 -33.65 -14.40
N ARG A 345 22.95 -32.83 -14.11
CA ARG A 345 22.58 -32.52 -12.71
C ARG A 345 22.02 -33.76 -12.00
N LEU A 346 21.11 -34.50 -12.63
CA LEU A 346 20.57 -35.74 -12.04
C LEU A 346 21.64 -36.83 -11.92
N GLY A 347 22.54 -36.99 -12.89
CA GLY A 347 23.70 -37.86 -12.77
C GLY A 347 24.56 -37.52 -11.56
N ARG A 348 24.85 -36.23 -11.33
CA ARG A 348 25.59 -35.78 -10.15
C ARG A 348 24.85 -36.04 -8.84
N LEU A 349 23.52 -35.87 -8.79
CA LEU A 349 22.72 -36.26 -7.63
C LEU A 349 22.89 -37.73 -7.32
N ILE A 350 22.74 -38.58 -8.33
CA ILE A 350 22.87 -40.03 -8.20
C ILE A 350 24.27 -40.41 -7.71
N THR A 351 25.31 -39.86 -8.33
CA THR A 351 26.71 -40.07 -7.94
C THR A 351 26.95 -39.67 -6.47
N ASN A 352 26.43 -38.52 -6.01
CA ASN A 352 26.55 -38.11 -4.62
C ASN A 352 25.86 -39.08 -3.64
N LEU A 353 24.70 -39.62 -4.00
CA LEU A 353 24.01 -40.65 -3.18
C LEU A 353 24.81 -41.96 -3.15
N LEU A 354 25.30 -42.39 -4.30
CA LEU A 354 26.10 -43.61 -4.43
C LEU A 354 27.41 -43.50 -3.66
N ASP A 355 28.12 -42.36 -3.76
CA ASP A 355 29.36 -42.10 -3.02
C ASP A 355 29.16 -42.12 -1.52
N ASN A 356 28.03 -41.58 -1.07
CA ASN A 356 27.68 -41.57 0.34
C ASN A 356 27.36 -43.00 0.83
N ALA A 357 26.53 -43.71 0.07
CA ALA A 357 26.13 -45.07 0.43
C ALA A 357 27.35 -46.03 0.44
N ASP A 358 28.18 -46.02 -0.60
CA ASP A 358 29.37 -46.87 -0.71
C ASP A 358 30.41 -46.58 0.39
N ARG A 359 30.51 -45.32 0.85
CA ARG A 359 31.41 -44.92 1.94
C ARG A 359 30.96 -45.43 3.31
N HIS A 360 29.64 -45.51 3.52
CA HIS A 360 29.07 -45.83 4.81
C HIS A 360 28.53 -47.27 4.91
N ALA A 361 28.43 -47.96 3.79
CA ALA A 361 28.03 -49.40 3.79
C ALA A 361 29.01 -50.25 4.59
N ALA A 362 28.49 -51.33 5.15
CA ALA A 362 29.30 -52.38 5.73
C ALA A 362 29.72 -53.44 4.70
N SER A 363 28.82 -53.77 3.75
CA SER A 363 29.06 -54.80 2.74
C SER A 363 28.29 -54.58 1.45
N SER A 364 27.09 -53.97 1.49
CA SER A 364 26.21 -53.86 0.34
C SER A 364 25.38 -52.59 0.29
N VAL A 365 25.07 -52.13 -0.93
CA VAL A 365 24.15 -51.03 -1.21
C VAL A 365 23.05 -51.52 -2.13
N SER A 366 21.80 -51.38 -1.72
CA SER A 366 20.62 -51.67 -2.52
C SER A 366 20.08 -50.43 -3.19
N LEU A 367 19.77 -50.56 -4.47
CA LEU A 367 19.17 -49.46 -5.30
C LEU A 367 17.89 -49.96 -5.93
N GLU A 368 16.82 -49.20 -5.75
CA GLU A 368 15.54 -49.49 -6.35
C GLU A 368 14.92 -48.27 -7.02
N VAL A 369 14.61 -48.41 -8.31
CA VAL A 369 13.80 -47.43 -9.04
C VAL A 369 12.40 -47.99 -9.17
N ARG A 370 11.40 -47.22 -8.83
CA ARG A 370 10.00 -47.60 -8.96
C ARG A 370 9.10 -46.42 -9.32
N ARG A 371 7.95 -46.70 -9.88
CA ARG A 371 6.87 -45.77 -10.09
C ARG A 371 5.89 -45.84 -8.93
N ASP A 372 5.51 -44.70 -8.40
CA ASP A 372 4.49 -44.60 -7.37
C ASP A 372 3.34 -43.77 -7.89
N GLU A 373 2.18 -44.40 -8.06
CA GLU A 373 0.99 -43.78 -8.63
C GLU A 373 0.06 -43.19 -7.57
N SER A 374 0.36 -43.44 -6.28
CA SER A 374 -0.42 -42.91 -5.16
C SER A 374 0.04 -41.49 -4.84
N PRO A 375 -0.73 -40.46 -5.15
CA PRO A 375 -0.38 -39.10 -4.78
C PRO A 375 -0.56 -38.96 -3.24
N ASP A 376 0.52 -38.64 -2.54
CA ASP A 376 0.50 -38.28 -1.10
C ASP A 376 -0.27 -36.97 -0.82
N GLY A 377 -1.12 -36.51 -1.75
CA GLY A 377 -1.81 -35.21 -1.68
C GLY A 377 -0.90 -34.02 -1.96
N ASP A 378 0.37 -34.22 -2.28
CA ASP A 378 1.31 -33.17 -2.61
C ASP A 378 1.07 -32.68 -4.07
N PRO A 379 0.76 -31.39 -4.28
CA PRO A 379 0.49 -30.83 -5.62
C PRO A 379 1.62 -31.06 -6.63
N ARG A 380 2.85 -31.26 -6.17
CA ARG A 380 4.02 -31.50 -7.03
C ARG A 380 3.95 -32.84 -7.77
N PHE A 381 3.23 -33.83 -7.24
CA PHE A 381 3.21 -35.20 -7.72
C PHE A 381 1.86 -35.66 -8.29
N LEU A 382 1.03 -34.74 -8.76
CA LEU A 382 -0.30 -35.02 -9.32
C LEU A 382 -0.29 -36.02 -10.50
N SER A 383 0.84 -36.16 -11.18
CA SER A 383 1.00 -37.08 -12.34
C SER A 383 1.66 -38.41 -11.94
N GLY A 384 1.82 -38.65 -10.64
CA GLY A 384 2.60 -39.75 -10.09
C GLY A 384 4.06 -39.38 -9.80
N THR A 385 4.78 -40.28 -9.18
CA THR A 385 6.13 -40.06 -8.66
C THR A 385 7.10 -41.11 -9.18
N ALA A 386 8.23 -40.70 -9.72
CA ALA A 386 9.40 -41.52 -9.91
C ALA A 386 10.19 -41.56 -8.61
N VAL A 387 10.44 -42.72 -8.09
CA VAL A 387 11.14 -42.93 -6.81
C VAL A 387 12.45 -43.67 -7.08
N LEU A 388 13.57 -43.07 -6.61
CA LEU A 388 14.83 -43.81 -6.43
C LEU A 388 15.11 -43.97 -4.94
N GLU A 389 15.27 -45.17 -4.53
CA GLU A 389 15.66 -45.55 -3.19
C GLU A 389 17.09 -46.07 -3.18
N VAL A 390 17.91 -45.52 -2.28
CA VAL A 390 19.29 -45.97 -2.02
C VAL A 390 19.41 -46.32 -0.56
N LEU A 391 19.70 -47.58 -0.28
CA LEU A 391 19.81 -48.16 1.06
C LEU A 391 21.18 -48.80 1.22
N ASP A 392 21.94 -48.34 2.20
CA ASP A 392 23.17 -49.02 2.66
C ASP A 392 22.88 -49.89 3.88
N ASP A 393 23.80 -50.81 4.17
CA ASP A 393 23.75 -51.71 5.33
C ASP A 393 24.68 -51.23 6.46
N GLY A 394 24.99 -49.96 6.52
CA GLY A 394 25.88 -49.36 7.52
C GLY A 394 25.20 -49.04 8.85
N THR A 395 25.77 -48.10 9.59
CA THR A 395 25.30 -47.71 10.94
C THR A 395 24.01 -46.87 10.92
N GLY A 396 23.59 -46.41 9.74
CA GLY A 396 22.41 -45.56 9.59
C GLY A 396 22.61 -44.12 10.09
N ILE A 397 21.51 -43.32 10.04
CA ILE A 397 21.50 -41.95 10.49
C ILE A 397 20.38 -41.78 11.53
N PRO A 398 20.71 -41.31 12.77
CA PRO A 398 19.72 -41.05 13.82
C PRO A 398 18.66 -40.03 13.37
N GLY A 399 17.42 -40.22 13.84
CA GLY A 399 16.28 -39.41 13.39
C GLY A 399 16.47 -37.88 13.56
N ASP A 400 17.07 -37.47 14.68
CA ASP A 400 17.38 -36.07 15.01
C ASP A 400 18.48 -35.45 14.13
N GLN A 401 19.23 -36.29 13.41
CA GLN A 401 20.35 -35.84 12.55
C GLN A 401 20.02 -35.87 11.05
N ARG A 402 18.89 -36.46 10.64
CA ARG A 402 18.52 -36.65 9.22
C ARG A 402 18.37 -35.37 8.45
N GLU A 403 17.85 -34.32 9.05
CA GLU A 403 17.78 -33.00 8.39
C GLU A 403 19.14 -32.30 8.42
N ARG A 404 19.93 -32.50 9.45
CA ARG A 404 21.23 -31.85 9.59
C ARG A 404 22.25 -32.31 8.57
N VAL A 405 22.21 -33.56 8.09
CA VAL A 405 23.14 -34.04 7.07
C VAL A 405 22.99 -33.42 5.70
N PHE A 406 21.85 -32.74 5.46
CA PHE A 406 21.64 -31.95 4.25
C PHE A 406 22.12 -30.49 4.38
N GLN A 407 22.60 -30.08 5.57
CA GLN A 407 23.22 -28.78 5.75
C GLN A 407 24.63 -28.78 5.18
N ARG A 408 25.05 -27.69 4.57
CA ARG A 408 26.36 -27.54 3.95
C ARG A 408 27.47 -27.75 4.99
N PHE A 409 28.53 -28.45 4.61
CA PHE A 409 29.71 -28.76 5.43
C PHE A 409 29.42 -29.55 6.71
N THR A 410 28.21 -30.13 6.86
CA THR A 410 27.84 -30.90 8.00
C THR A 410 28.40 -32.32 7.88
N ARG A 411 29.09 -32.78 8.93
CA ARG A 411 29.61 -34.15 9.08
C ARG A 411 29.23 -34.68 10.45
N LEU A 412 28.74 -35.92 10.51
CA LEU A 412 28.47 -36.58 11.77
C LEU A 412 29.78 -36.99 12.46
N ASP A 413 29.85 -36.93 13.78
CA ASP A 413 31.08 -37.14 14.54
C ASP A 413 31.72 -38.54 14.33
N THR A 414 30.90 -39.52 14.00
CA THR A 414 31.35 -40.86 13.61
C THR A 414 32.16 -40.90 12.32
N ALA A 415 32.01 -39.88 11.45
CA ALA A 415 32.75 -39.75 10.17
C ALA A 415 34.05 -38.96 10.30
N ARG A 416 34.24 -38.20 11.39
CA ARG A 416 35.46 -37.40 11.61
C ARG A 416 36.71 -38.27 11.89
N SER A 417 36.52 -39.44 12.51
CA SER A 417 37.62 -40.29 12.97
C SER A 417 38.27 -41.15 11.88
N ARG A 418 37.70 -41.31 10.70
CA ARG A 418 38.16 -42.19 9.63
C ARG A 418 38.94 -41.58 8.51
N GLY A 419 39.43 -40.33 8.62
CA GLY A 419 40.39 -39.71 7.69
C GLY A 419 39.98 -39.50 6.20
N ALA A 420 39.02 -40.27 5.69
CA ALA A 420 38.66 -40.37 4.27
C ALA A 420 37.33 -39.67 3.95
N GLY A 421 36.93 -38.65 4.72
CA GLY A 421 35.63 -38.00 4.54
C GLY A 421 35.61 -36.91 3.46
N GLY A 422 34.53 -36.81 2.67
CA GLY A 422 34.23 -35.72 1.75
C GLY A 422 34.00 -34.40 2.49
N ALA A 423 33.87 -33.28 1.73
CA ALA A 423 33.69 -31.92 2.22
C ALA A 423 32.32 -31.65 2.89
N GLY A 424 31.40 -32.65 2.98
CA GLY A 424 30.05 -32.44 3.50
C GLY A 424 29.16 -31.61 2.56
N LEU A 425 29.46 -31.59 1.28
CA LEU A 425 28.72 -30.84 0.24
C LEU A 425 27.86 -31.77 -0.64
N GLY A 426 28.16 -33.05 -0.74
CA GLY A 426 27.47 -33.98 -1.67
C GLY A 426 25.96 -34.10 -1.42
N LEU A 427 25.54 -34.37 -0.16
CA LEU A 427 24.13 -34.48 0.19
C LEU A 427 23.35 -33.16 0.05
N PRO A 428 23.86 -31.98 0.50
CA PRO A 428 23.29 -30.68 0.17
C PRO A 428 23.08 -30.46 -1.32
N ILE A 429 24.09 -30.75 -2.15
CA ILE A 429 24.00 -30.65 -3.62
C ILE A 429 22.92 -31.57 -4.16
N ALA A 430 22.89 -32.83 -3.72
CA ALA A 430 21.88 -33.79 -4.16
C ALA A 430 20.46 -33.32 -3.84
N ARG A 431 20.23 -32.79 -2.64
CA ARG A 431 18.93 -32.24 -2.25
C ARG A 431 18.54 -31.04 -3.09
N GLN A 432 19.43 -30.11 -3.28
CA GLN A 432 19.17 -28.89 -4.06
C GLN A 432 18.91 -29.22 -5.54
N ILE A 433 19.60 -30.22 -6.11
CA ILE A 433 19.30 -30.73 -7.44
C ILE A 433 17.90 -31.34 -7.49
N ALA A 434 17.50 -32.18 -6.52
CA ALA A 434 16.16 -32.74 -6.45
C ALA A 434 15.09 -31.63 -6.41
N GLU A 435 15.25 -30.65 -5.54
CA GLU A 435 14.35 -29.51 -5.39
C GLU A 435 14.28 -28.66 -6.67
N SER A 436 15.41 -28.42 -7.33
CA SER A 436 15.46 -27.70 -8.61
C SER A 436 14.71 -28.42 -9.72
N HIS A 437 14.46 -29.72 -9.60
CA HIS A 437 13.65 -30.55 -10.52
C HIS A 437 12.20 -30.74 -10.03
N GLY A 438 11.77 -30.02 -8.97
CA GLY A 438 10.44 -30.12 -8.41
C GLY A 438 10.21 -31.38 -7.56
N GLY A 439 11.30 -32.07 -7.22
CA GLY A 439 11.30 -33.27 -6.39
C GLY A 439 11.66 -33.04 -4.94
N THR A 440 11.88 -34.14 -4.21
CA THR A 440 12.33 -34.17 -2.82
C THR A 440 13.38 -35.24 -2.61
N LEU A 441 14.32 -34.98 -1.72
CA LEU A 441 15.29 -35.96 -1.22
C LEU A 441 15.20 -35.99 0.29
N THR A 442 14.86 -37.15 0.86
CA THR A 442 14.65 -37.36 2.30
C THR A 442 15.34 -38.64 2.77
N ILE A 443 15.55 -38.74 4.08
CA ILE A 443 16.00 -39.97 4.72
C ILE A 443 14.83 -40.51 5.54
N ILE A 444 14.48 -41.79 5.29
CA ILE A 444 13.37 -42.47 5.97
C ILE A 444 13.87 -43.50 6.92
N ASP A 445 12.97 -44.00 7.77
CA ASP A 445 13.31 -45.07 8.72
C ASP A 445 13.77 -46.33 8.01
N SER A 446 14.82 -46.93 8.54
CA SER A 446 15.36 -48.22 8.08
C SER A 446 15.75 -49.05 9.27
N PRO A 447 15.49 -50.36 9.25
CA PRO A 447 15.93 -51.28 10.30
C PRO A 447 17.45 -51.43 10.33
N GLN A 448 18.12 -51.17 9.22
CA GLN A 448 19.57 -51.25 9.08
C GLN A 448 20.04 -50.24 8.03
N GLY A 449 21.10 -49.50 8.34
CA GLY A 449 21.71 -48.54 7.42
C GLY A 449 20.93 -47.24 7.18
N ALA A 450 21.40 -46.40 6.27
CA ALA A 450 20.72 -45.18 5.88
C ALA A 450 19.93 -45.40 4.59
N ARG A 451 18.66 -44.99 4.61
CA ARG A 451 17.71 -45.14 3.51
C ARG A 451 17.35 -43.76 2.92
N PHE A 452 17.96 -43.45 1.78
CA PHE A 452 17.69 -42.21 1.03
C PHE A 452 16.55 -42.46 0.05
N LEU A 453 15.60 -41.53 0.03
CA LEU A 453 14.43 -41.57 -0.86
C LEU A 453 14.39 -40.30 -1.68
N LEU A 454 14.70 -40.43 -2.98
CA LEU A 454 14.51 -39.37 -3.97
C LEU A 454 13.14 -39.56 -4.63
N ARG A 455 12.35 -38.49 -4.66
CA ARG A 455 11.07 -38.43 -5.37
C ARG A 455 11.13 -37.34 -6.44
N LEU A 456 10.82 -37.67 -7.68
CA LEU A 456 10.74 -36.75 -8.80
C LEU A 456 9.38 -36.83 -9.48
N PRO A 457 8.83 -35.72 -10.01
CA PRO A 457 7.59 -35.77 -10.79
C PRO A 457 7.75 -36.66 -12.01
N LEU A 458 6.81 -37.59 -12.25
CA LEU A 458 6.76 -38.36 -13.47
C LEU A 458 6.52 -37.46 -14.67
N SER A 459 7.24 -37.71 -15.75
CA SER A 459 6.90 -37.12 -17.05
C SER A 459 5.62 -37.77 -17.55
N ARG A 460 4.61 -36.96 -17.92
CA ARG A 460 3.53 -37.46 -18.79
C ARG A 460 4.17 -37.78 -20.12
N GLU A 461 4.09 -39.01 -20.56
CA GLU A 461 4.37 -39.34 -21.96
C GLU A 461 3.51 -38.45 -22.86
N PRO A 462 4.09 -37.90 -23.96
CA PRO A 462 3.32 -37.14 -24.93
C PRO A 462 2.27 -37.98 -25.61
#